data_37e7125090dc851b545e0a0be0d14b46
#
_entry.id   37e7125090dc851b545e0a0be0d14b46
#
_cell.length_a   1.000
_cell.length_b   1.000
_cell.length_c   1.000
_cell.angle_alpha   90.00
_cell.angle_beta   90.00
_cell.angle_gamma   90.00
#
_symmetry.space_group_name_H-M   'P 1'
#
loop_
_entity.id
_entity.type
_entity.pdbx_description
1 polymer ?
#
loop_
_entity_poly.entity_id
_entity_poly.type
_entity_poly.pdbx_seq_one_letter_code
_entity_poly.pdbx_strand_id
1 'polypeptide(L)'
;MAEQYTERPTEIEVFPLGSETDVILRKSIAESETTGENGDVATCWQCEERQIRVPGTVTAEHIAADLEAWWEYTPGTKAQSVEDVRTETVAQMSATCNAAIVGGVDVTLTGGETKHFSLTLEDQLNLLSLQGRVASGADSVPYHADGEECSYYSAADFGRIADAATRWKLYQESYFNALRGYILALETVTELRGVTYGMDIPEAYRTDVLRALLAQQETADVAAE
;
A
#
# COMPACT_ATOMS: atom_id res chain seq x y z
N MET A 1 19.05 17.90 -20.80
CA MET A 1 19.19 19.29 -21.27
C MET A 1 17.78 19.83 -21.48
N ALA A 2 17.53 21.10 -21.14
CA ALA A 2 16.22 21.70 -21.43
C ALA A 2 16.16 22.02 -22.91
N GLU A 3 15.10 21.54 -23.58
CA GLU A 3 14.84 21.88 -24.99
C GLU A 3 14.22 23.27 -25.08
N GLN A 4 14.54 24.01 -26.15
CA GLN A 4 14.06 25.37 -26.39
C GLN A 4 13.18 25.44 -27.63
N TYR A 5 12.06 26.14 -27.52
CA TYR A 5 11.05 26.29 -28.55
C TYR A 5 10.74 27.77 -28.78
N THR A 6 10.48 28.15 -30.02
CA THR A 6 10.04 29.51 -30.37
C THR A 6 8.58 29.77 -30.08
N GLU A 7 7.77 28.70 -30.03
CA GLU A 7 6.36 28.71 -29.64
C GLU A 7 6.14 27.77 -28.44
N ARG A 8 5.10 28.02 -27.67
CA ARG A 8 4.79 27.15 -26.53
C ARG A 8 4.46 25.73 -27.01
N PRO A 9 5.28 24.71 -26.67
CA PRO A 9 5.03 23.33 -27.09
C PRO A 9 3.84 22.73 -26.33
N THR A 10 3.21 21.71 -26.92
CA THR A 10 2.21 20.88 -26.24
C THR A 10 2.88 19.94 -25.26
N GLU A 11 2.18 19.55 -24.20
CA GLU A 11 2.70 18.63 -23.20
C GLU A 11 2.89 17.22 -23.74
N ILE A 12 2.05 16.81 -24.69
CA ILE A 12 2.04 15.46 -25.27
C ILE A 12 1.90 15.54 -26.78
N GLU A 13 2.80 14.87 -27.48
CA GLU A 13 2.66 14.60 -28.91
C GLU A 13 2.78 13.10 -29.18
N VAL A 14 1.92 12.57 -30.09
CA VAL A 14 1.89 11.14 -30.44
C VAL A 14 2.00 10.98 -31.95
N PHE A 15 2.87 10.06 -32.38
CA PHE A 15 3.17 9.79 -33.79
C PHE A 15 3.03 8.27 -34.03
N PRO A 16 1.86 7.79 -34.51
CA PRO A 16 1.67 6.37 -34.82
C PRO A 16 2.60 5.92 -35.96
N LEU A 17 3.31 4.81 -35.74
CA LEU A 17 4.25 4.19 -36.69
C LEU A 17 3.91 2.71 -36.93
N GLY A 18 2.72 2.43 -37.41
CA GLY A 18 2.27 1.08 -37.68
C GLY A 18 1.99 0.29 -36.39
N SER A 19 2.91 -0.60 -36.01
CA SER A 19 2.78 -1.41 -34.78
C SER A 19 3.31 -0.75 -33.52
N GLU A 20 3.85 0.46 -33.63
CA GLU A 20 4.43 1.24 -32.54
C GLU A 20 3.94 2.69 -32.58
N THR A 21 4.15 3.41 -31.50
CA THR A 21 3.85 4.86 -31.40
C THR A 21 5.06 5.56 -30.80
N ASP A 22 5.58 6.58 -31.48
CA ASP A 22 6.52 7.52 -30.88
C ASP A 22 5.74 8.57 -30.10
N VAL A 23 6.19 8.84 -28.88
CA VAL A 23 5.57 9.78 -27.98
C VAL A 23 6.61 10.77 -27.48
N ILE A 24 6.29 12.05 -27.56
CA ILE A 24 7.07 13.14 -26.95
C ILE A 24 6.27 13.66 -25.76
N LEU A 25 6.88 13.59 -24.59
CA LEU A 25 6.34 14.10 -23.33
C LEU A 25 7.11 15.34 -22.92
N ARG A 26 6.41 16.36 -22.44
CA ARG A 26 7.01 17.58 -21.93
C ARG A 26 6.38 17.99 -20.62
N LYS A 27 7.22 18.42 -19.67
CA LYS A 27 6.79 19.00 -18.41
C LYS A 27 7.64 20.22 -18.04
N SER A 28 7.25 20.93 -17.02
CA SER A 28 7.92 22.18 -16.59
C SER A 28 8.02 23.22 -17.71
N ILE A 29 6.99 23.32 -18.56
CA ILE A 29 6.96 24.26 -19.69
C ILE A 29 6.89 25.69 -19.15
N ALA A 30 7.96 26.44 -19.33
CA ALA A 30 8.08 27.82 -18.85
C ALA A 30 8.58 28.76 -19.94
N GLU A 31 8.11 29.99 -19.90
CA GLU A 31 8.63 31.08 -20.73
C GLU A 31 10.00 31.51 -20.22
N SER A 32 10.94 31.75 -21.14
CA SER A 32 12.31 32.16 -20.87
C SER A 32 12.75 33.17 -21.91
N GLU A 33 13.70 34.01 -21.55
CA GLU A 33 14.33 34.96 -22.49
C GLU A 33 15.71 34.44 -22.91
N THR A 34 16.01 34.56 -24.20
CA THR A 34 17.34 34.26 -24.73
C THR A 34 17.89 35.50 -25.41
N THR A 35 19.17 35.77 -25.19
CA THR A 35 19.86 36.92 -25.81
C THR A 35 20.72 36.39 -26.96
N GLY A 36 20.42 36.83 -28.18
CA GLY A 36 21.20 36.51 -29.36
C GLY A 36 22.58 37.15 -29.33
N GLU A 37 23.47 36.71 -30.24
CA GLU A 37 24.85 37.22 -30.36
C GLU A 37 24.91 38.73 -30.65
N ASN A 38 23.84 39.30 -31.20
CA ASN A 38 23.74 40.75 -31.51
C ASN A 38 23.10 41.55 -30.36
N GLY A 39 22.80 40.93 -29.21
CA GLY A 39 22.16 41.59 -28.06
C GLY A 39 20.65 41.69 -28.16
N ASP A 40 20.01 41.11 -29.18
CA ASP A 40 18.57 41.06 -29.30
C ASP A 40 18.01 40.05 -28.31
N VAL A 41 16.96 40.46 -27.57
CA VAL A 41 16.26 39.57 -26.62
C VAL A 41 15.05 38.96 -27.32
N ALA A 42 14.96 37.65 -27.34
CA ALA A 42 13.83 36.90 -27.88
C ALA A 42 13.23 36.02 -26.81
N THR A 43 11.90 35.99 -26.76
CA THR A 43 11.15 35.07 -25.90
C THR A 43 11.22 33.66 -26.48
N CYS A 44 11.54 32.68 -25.63
CA CYS A 44 11.50 31.26 -25.99
C CYS A 44 10.82 30.46 -24.87
N TRP A 45 10.48 29.24 -25.17
CA TRP A 45 9.91 28.30 -24.21
C TRP A 45 10.92 27.23 -23.88
N GLN A 46 11.07 26.92 -22.60
CA GLN A 46 11.92 25.84 -22.10
C GLN A 46 11.06 24.78 -21.44
N CYS A 47 11.43 23.54 -21.63
CA CYS A 47 10.75 22.41 -20.98
C CYS A 47 11.73 21.26 -20.76
N GLU A 48 11.36 20.37 -19.86
CA GLU A 48 11.92 19.03 -19.81
C GLU A 48 11.22 18.19 -20.87
N GLU A 49 11.99 17.51 -21.75
CA GLU A 49 11.45 16.68 -22.80
C GLU A 49 11.93 15.24 -22.67
N ARG A 50 11.04 14.30 -22.91
CA ARG A 50 11.33 12.89 -22.99
C ARG A 50 10.67 12.28 -24.22
N GLN A 51 11.45 11.56 -25.02
CA GLN A 51 10.96 10.81 -26.15
C GLN A 51 10.96 9.31 -25.82
N ILE A 52 9.84 8.65 -26.08
CA ILE A 52 9.67 7.21 -25.84
C ILE A 52 9.01 6.55 -27.05
N ARG A 53 9.34 5.28 -27.30
CA ARG A 53 8.66 4.44 -28.28
C ARG A 53 7.88 3.36 -27.56
N VAL A 54 6.60 3.25 -27.89
CA VAL A 54 5.65 2.37 -27.21
C VAL A 54 5.09 1.35 -28.19
N PRO A 55 5.04 0.06 -27.86
CA PRO A 55 4.35 -0.94 -28.67
C PRO A 55 2.84 -0.66 -28.75
N GLY A 56 2.28 -0.79 -29.93
CA GLY A 56 0.86 -0.58 -30.17
C GLY A 56 0.49 0.87 -30.47
N THR A 57 -0.80 1.15 -30.55
CA THR A 57 -1.36 2.47 -30.76
C THR A 57 -1.76 3.09 -29.43
N VAL A 58 -1.22 4.27 -29.14
CA VAL A 58 -1.51 5.05 -27.91
C VAL A 58 -2.03 6.43 -28.34
N THR A 59 -2.97 7.00 -27.58
CA THR A 59 -3.51 8.35 -27.83
C THR A 59 -3.02 9.33 -26.79
N ALA A 60 -3.01 10.62 -27.14
CA ALA A 60 -2.64 11.68 -26.19
C ALA A 60 -3.56 11.70 -24.95
N GLU A 61 -4.85 11.40 -25.12
CA GLU A 61 -5.81 11.31 -24.01
C GLU A 61 -5.45 10.19 -23.03
N HIS A 62 -5.03 9.02 -23.56
CA HIS A 62 -4.59 7.90 -22.73
C HIS A 62 -3.34 8.27 -21.90
N ILE A 63 -2.41 8.99 -22.52
CA ILE A 63 -1.18 9.44 -21.85
C ILE A 63 -1.49 10.52 -20.81
N ALA A 64 -2.37 11.46 -21.14
CA ALA A 64 -2.77 12.56 -20.26
C ALA A 64 -3.47 12.06 -18.99
N ALA A 65 -4.12 10.88 -19.02
CA ALA A 65 -4.76 10.28 -17.87
C ALA A 65 -3.77 9.97 -16.72
N ASP A 66 -2.50 9.66 -17.02
CA ASP A 66 -1.44 9.47 -16.03
C ASP A 66 -0.05 9.83 -16.61
N LEU A 67 0.15 11.12 -16.87
CA LEU A 67 1.38 11.65 -17.48
C LEU A 67 2.65 11.25 -16.70
N GLU A 68 2.57 11.17 -15.37
CA GLU A 68 3.72 10.82 -14.52
C GLU A 68 4.16 9.37 -14.73
N ALA A 69 3.22 8.43 -14.81
CA ALA A 69 3.54 7.04 -15.11
C ALA A 69 4.17 6.88 -16.51
N TRP A 70 3.69 7.65 -17.48
CA TRP A 70 4.28 7.67 -18.82
C TRP A 70 5.64 8.37 -18.86
N TRP A 71 5.86 9.35 -18.00
CA TRP A 71 7.17 9.97 -17.87
C TRP A 71 8.23 8.99 -17.39
N GLU A 72 7.87 8.06 -16.52
CA GLU A 72 8.76 7.01 -16.01
C GLU A 72 8.82 5.74 -16.86
N TYR A 73 8.01 5.65 -17.90
CA TYR A 73 7.94 4.48 -18.78
C TYR A 73 9.33 4.13 -19.34
N THR A 74 9.70 2.85 -19.25
CA THR A 74 10.96 2.34 -19.83
C THR A 74 10.66 1.55 -21.11
N PRO A 75 11.25 1.89 -22.28
CA PRO A 75 11.07 1.13 -23.49
C PRO A 75 11.40 -0.36 -23.32
N GLY A 76 10.51 -1.23 -23.82
CA GLY A 76 10.62 -2.69 -23.66
C GLY A 76 9.87 -3.25 -22.45
N THR A 77 9.36 -2.43 -21.56
CA THR A 77 8.35 -2.86 -20.58
C THR A 77 6.95 -2.67 -21.15
N LYS A 78 6.04 -3.60 -20.87
CA LYS A 78 4.63 -3.36 -21.17
C LYS A 78 4.14 -2.21 -20.29
N ALA A 79 3.57 -1.16 -20.86
CA ALA A 79 2.90 -0.14 -20.07
C ALA A 79 1.82 -0.83 -19.23
N GLN A 80 1.94 -0.73 -17.91
CA GLN A 80 0.96 -1.32 -17.02
C GLN A 80 -0.32 -0.49 -17.07
N SER A 81 -1.45 -1.14 -17.31
CA SER A 81 -2.73 -0.47 -17.16
C SER A 81 -3.03 -0.19 -15.68
N VAL A 82 -3.86 0.80 -15.40
CA VAL A 82 -4.35 1.08 -14.02
C VAL A 82 -4.92 -0.19 -13.39
N GLU A 83 -5.62 -1.03 -14.17
CA GLU A 83 -6.21 -2.28 -13.69
C GLU A 83 -5.16 -3.36 -13.36
N ASP A 84 -4.10 -3.48 -14.17
CA ASP A 84 -2.98 -4.40 -13.87
C ASP A 84 -2.31 -4.00 -12.54
N VAL A 85 -1.96 -2.70 -12.38
CA VAL A 85 -1.33 -2.19 -11.15
C VAL A 85 -2.26 -2.29 -9.95
N ARG A 86 -3.57 -2.01 -10.12
CA ARG A 86 -4.56 -2.17 -9.05
C ARG A 86 -4.63 -3.61 -8.56
N THR A 87 -4.70 -4.57 -9.48
CA THR A 87 -4.72 -6.01 -9.15
C THR A 87 -3.47 -6.42 -8.40
N GLU A 88 -2.31 -5.98 -8.86
CA GLU A 88 -1.00 -6.25 -8.26
C GLU A 88 -0.89 -5.63 -6.85
N THR A 89 -1.32 -4.37 -6.70
CA THR A 89 -1.34 -3.67 -5.41
C THR A 89 -2.25 -4.37 -4.39
N VAL A 90 -3.48 -4.74 -4.79
CA VAL A 90 -4.38 -5.50 -3.91
C VAL A 90 -3.77 -6.83 -3.48
N ALA A 91 -3.15 -7.58 -4.42
CA ALA A 91 -2.51 -8.85 -4.10
C ALA A 91 -1.33 -8.67 -3.13
N GLN A 92 -0.50 -7.66 -3.33
CA GLN A 92 0.61 -7.33 -2.44
C GLN A 92 0.13 -6.95 -1.04
N MET A 93 -0.87 -6.07 -0.92
CA MET A 93 -1.42 -5.66 0.38
C MET A 93 -2.10 -6.84 1.09
N SER A 94 -2.77 -7.73 0.36
CA SER A 94 -3.32 -8.97 0.90
C SER A 94 -2.25 -9.89 1.47
N ALA A 95 -1.15 -10.07 0.74
CA ALA A 95 -0.02 -10.88 1.19
C ALA A 95 0.61 -10.28 2.47
N THR A 96 0.76 -8.96 2.53
CA THR A 96 1.29 -8.26 3.70
C THR A 96 0.35 -8.39 4.91
N CYS A 97 -0.98 -8.27 4.71
CA CYS A 97 -1.97 -8.53 5.75
C CYS A 97 -1.83 -9.94 6.33
N ASN A 98 -1.77 -10.95 5.45
CA ASN A 98 -1.59 -12.34 5.88
C ASN A 98 -0.28 -12.55 6.64
N ALA A 99 0.81 -11.95 6.17
CA ALA A 99 2.10 -12.00 6.86
C ALA A 99 2.04 -11.34 8.25
N ALA A 100 1.35 -10.20 8.38
CA ALA A 100 1.14 -9.53 9.67
C ALA A 100 0.31 -10.38 10.64
N ILE A 101 -0.74 -11.05 10.16
CA ILE A 101 -1.52 -11.98 10.99
C ILE A 101 -0.65 -13.13 11.45
N VAL A 102 0.01 -13.83 10.53
CA VAL A 102 0.86 -14.99 10.82
C VAL A 102 2.03 -14.64 11.73
N GLY A 103 2.60 -13.44 11.54
CA GLY A 103 3.67 -12.90 12.38
C GLY A 103 3.31 -12.83 13.86
N GLY A 104 2.02 -12.79 14.20
CA GLY A 104 1.58 -12.95 15.58
C GLY A 104 1.56 -11.67 16.41
N VAL A 105 1.55 -11.84 17.73
CA VAL A 105 1.33 -10.76 18.69
C VAL A 105 2.10 -10.98 20.00
N ASP A 106 2.59 -9.89 20.57
CA ASP A 106 3.18 -9.88 21.91
C ASP A 106 2.08 -9.78 22.98
N VAL A 107 2.17 -10.63 24.00
CA VAL A 107 1.18 -10.69 25.09
C VAL A 107 1.88 -10.62 26.44
N THR A 108 1.49 -9.65 27.25
CA THR A 108 1.92 -9.57 28.66
C THR A 108 1.02 -10.47 29.52
N LEU A 109 1.61 -11.49 30.10
CA LEU A 109 0.94 -12.45 30.99
C LEU A 109 0.65 -11.84 32.36
N THR A 110 -0.15 -12.55 33.20
CA THR A 110 -0.51 -12.09 34.55
C THR A 110 0.71 -11.91 35.46
N GLY A 111 1.78 -12.64 35.22
CA GLY A 111 3.07 -12.50 35.92
C GLY A 111 3.93 -11.29 35.49
N GLY A 112 3.50 -10.52 34.50
CA GLY A 112 4.22 -9.37 33.98
C GLY A 112 5.26 -9.70 32.89
N GLU A 113 5.44 -10.97 32.54
CA GLU A 113 6.30 -11.40 31.45
C GLU A 113 5.58 -11.19 30.11
N THR A 114 6.28 -10.64 29.10
CA THR A 114 5.77 -10.49 27.75
C THR A 114 6.37 -11.57 26.85
N LYS A 115 5.52 -12.30 26.16
CA LYS A 115 5.88 -13.37 25.23
C LYS A 115 5.25 -13.15 23.86
N HIS A 116 5.94 -13.64 22.83
CA HIS A 116 5.45 -13.60 21.46
C HIS A 116 4.72 -14.91 21.08
N PHE A 117 3.60 -14.76 20.37
CA PHE A 117 2.79 -15.87 19.89
C PHE A 117 2.49 -15.68 18.42
N SER A 118 3.08 -16.52 17.56
CA SER A 118 2.74 -16.61 16.14
C SER A 118 1.29 -17.06 15.96
N LEU A 119 0.70 -16.67 14.85
CA LEU A 119 -0.69 -16.99 14.51
C LEU A 119 -0.79 -17.66 13.13
N THR A 120 -0.01 -18.72 12.94
CA THR A 120 -0.20 -19.59 11.78
C THR A 120 -1.62 -20.17 11.78
N LEU A 121 -2.07 -20.75 10.67
CA LEU A 121 -3.38 -21.37 10.62
C LEU A 121 -3.52 -22.47 11.69
N GLU A 122 -2.45 -23.23 11.94
CA GLU A 122 -2.42 -24.28 12.97
C GLU A 122 -2.54 -23.69 14.37
N ASP A 123 -1.83 -22.57 14.66
CA ASP A 123 -1.93 -21.87 15.95
C ASP A 123 -3.35 -21.33 16.18
N GLN A 124 -3.96 -20.73 15.16
CA GLN A 124 -5.34 -20.24 15.24
C GLN A 124 -6.34 -21.38 15.57
N LEU A 125 -6.17 -22.55 14.96
CA LEU A 125 -6.99 -23.73 15.24
C LEU A 125 -6.74 -24.28 16.64
N ASN A 126 -5.47 -24.32 17.09
CA ASN A 126 -5.11 -24.73 18.45
C ASN A 126 -5.71 -23.79 19.50
N LEU A 127 -5.59 -22.46 19.29
CA LEU A 127 -6.21 -21.46 20.16
C LEU A 127 -7.71 -21.66 20.28
N LEU A 128 -8.42 -21.85 19.17
CA LEU A 128 -9.86 -22.09 19.16
C LEU A 128 -10.24 -23.37 19.92
N SER A 129 -9.49 -24.47 19.71
CA SER A 129 -9.71 -25.74 20.39
C SER A 129 -9.52 -25.63 21.90
N LEU A 130 -8.45 -24.94 22.34
CA LEU A 130 -8.11 -24.76 23.74
C LEU A 130 -9.04 -23.77 24.45
N GLN A 131 -9.54 -22.74 23.76
CA GLN A 131 -10.61 -21.87 24.28
C GLN A 131 -11.85 -22.68 24.69
N GLY A 132 -12.24 -23.66 23.88
CA GLY A 132 -13.34 -24.56 24.22
C GLY A 132 -13.09 -25.35 25.50
N ARG A 133 -11.86 -25.78 25.78
CA ARG A 133 -11.49 -26.46 27.02
C ARG A 133 -11.56 -25.55 28.24
N VAL A 134 -11.04 -24.32 28.13
CA VAL A 134 -11.13 -23.31 29.20
C VAL A 134 -12.59 -22.96 29.48
N ALA A 135 -13.39 -22.74 28.44
CA ALA A 135 -14.84 -22.49 28.60
C ALA A 135 -15.59 -23.66 29.25
N SER A 136 -15.07 -24.88 29.15
CA SER A 136 -15.59 -26.07 29.80
C SER A 136 -15.07 -26.28 31.25
N GLY A 137 -14.29 -25.30 31.78
CA GLY A 137 -13.84 -25.29 33.15
C GLY A 137 -12.44 -25.84 33.41
N ALA A 138 -11.57 -25.91 32.37
CA ALA A 138 -10.18 -26.27 32.58
C ALA A 138 -9.43 -25.08 33.22
N ASP A 139 -8.72 -25.30 34.35
CA ASP A 139 -7.94 -24.31 35.07
C ASP A 139 -6.66 -23.90 34.31
N SER A 140 -6.16 -24.80 33.48
CA SER A 140 -4.98 -24.55 32.63
C SER A 140 -5.01 -25.39 31.36
N VAL A 141 -4.28 -24.93 30.34
CA VAL A 141 -4.16 -25.63 29.05
C VAL A 141 -2.70 -25.61 28.57
N PRO A 142 -2.24 -26.69 27.88
CA PRO A 142 -0.90 -26.71 27.32
C PRO A 142 -0.84 -25.82 26.06
N TYR A 143 0.12 -24.90 26.00
CA TYR A 143 0.41 -24.07 24.84
C TYR A 143 1.89 -23.68 24.83
N HIS A 144 2.36 -22.99 23.80
CA HIS A 144 3.75 -22.53 23.72
C HIS A 144 3.82 -21.10 23.15
N ALA A 145 4.77 -20.33 23.63
CA ALA A 145 5.24 -19.12 22.98
C ALA A 145 6.32 -19.48 21.93
N ASP A 146 6.61 -18.55 21.04
CA ASP A 146 7.59 -18.76 19.98
C ASP A 146 8.98 -19.05 20.56
N GLY A 147 9.61 -20.11 20.08
CA GLY A 147 10.93 -20.52 20.53
C GLY A 147 10.96 -21.20 21.91
N GLU A 148 9.82 -21.42 22.56
CA GLU A 148 9.72 -22.08 23.85
C GLU A 148 9.13 -23.48 23.73
N GLU A 149 9.40 -24.31 24.75
CA GLU A 149 8.74 -25.61 24.89
C GLU A 149 7.28 -25.43 25.32
N CYS A 150 6.45 -26.42 24.98
CA CYS A 150 5.05 -26.44 25.40
C CYS A 150 4.97 -26.48 26.95
N SER A 151 4.23 -25.55 27.52
CA SER A 151 4.00 -25.42 28.96
C SER A 151 2.54 -25.19 29.28
N TYR A 152 2.15 -25.34 30.58
CA TYR A 152 0.80 -25.05 30.99
C TYR A 152 0.58 -23.59 31.28
N TYR A 153 -0.34 -22.96 30.57
CA TYR A 153 -0.81 -21.59 30.83
C TYR A 153 -2.09 -21.65 31.67
N SER A 154 -2.20 -20.78 32.64
CA SER A 154 -3.46 -20.63 33.41
C SER A 154 -4.60 -20.20 32.48
N ALA A 155 -5.85 -20.51 32.87
CA ALA A 155 -7.02 -20.03 32.11
C ALA A 155 -7.02 -18.52 31.91
N ALA A 156 -6.50 -17.73 32.88
CA ALA A 156 -6.38 -16.28 32.80
C ALA A 156 -5.32 -15.84 31.76
N ASP A 157 -4.13 -16.45 31.76
CA ASP A 157 -3.09 -16.14 30.78
C ASP A 157 -3.49 -16.57 29.38
N PHE A 158 -4.05 -17.78 29.27
CA PHE A 158 -4.54 -18.26 27.97
C PHE A 158 -5.67 -17.36 27.43
N GLY A 159 -6.55 -16.85 28.30
CA GLY A 159 -7.57 -15.88 27.91
C GLY A 159 -6.95 -14.61 27.32
N ARG A 160 -5.89 -14.07 27.93
CA ARG A 160 -5.15 -12.91 27.40
C ARG A 160 -4.54 -13.18 26.03
N ILE A 161 -3.94 -14.37 25.85
CA ILE A 161 -3.34 -14.78 24.56
C ILE A 161 -4.43 -14.84 23.49
N ALA A 162 -5.52 -15.53 23.76
CA ALA A 162 -6.61 -15.74 22.82
C ALA A 162 -7.33 -14.42 22.45
N ASP A 163 -7.53 -13.53 23.43
CA ASP A 163 -8.12 -12.20 23.20
C ASP A 163 -7.21 -11.31 22.38
N ALA A 164 -5.90 -11.31 22.68
CA ALA A 164 -4.92 -10.54 21.90
C ALA A 164 -4.83 -11.03 20.46
N ALA A 165 -4.75 -12.36 20.25
CA ALA A 165 -4.74 -12.97 18.94
C ALA A 165 -6.00 -12.63 18.11
N THR A 166 -7.17 -12.69 18.75
CA THR A 166 -8.44 -12.37 18.10
C THR A 166 -8.50 -10.89 17.70
N ARG A 167 -8.12 -9.97 18.59
CA ARG A 167 -8.08 -8.52 18.31
C ARG A 167 -7.09 -8.20 17.20
N TRP A 168 -5.90 -8.78 17.24
CA TRP A 168 -4.88 -8.58 16.22
C TRP A 168 -5.38 -8.99 14.84
N LYS A 169 -5.88 -10.21 14.72
CA LYS A 169 -6.44 -10.72 13.47
C LYS A 169 -7.58 -9.84 12.95
N LEU A 170 -8.54 -9.50 13.80
CA LEU A 170 -9.69 -8.66 13.44
C LEU A 170 -9.25 -7.28 12.96
N TYR A 171 -8.24 -6.70 13.63
CA TYR A 171 -7.67 -5.42 13.22
C TYR A 171 -7.04 -5.52 11.81
N GLN A 172 -6.17 -6.50 11.57
CA GLN A 172 -5.50 -6.67 10.28
C GLN A 172 -6.50 -6.91 9.14
N GLU A 173 -7.49 -7.77 9.35
CA GLU A 173 -8.54 -8.05 8.36
C GLU A 173 -9.40 -6.80 8.09
N SER A 174 -9.78 -6.05 9.13
CA SER A 174 -10.60 -4.84 9.00
C SER A 174 -9.81 -3.71 8.32
N TYR A 175 -8.53 -3.57 8.65
CA TYR A 175 -7.62 -2.62 8.03
C TYR A 175 -7.46 -2.93 6.53
N PHE A 176 -7.14 -4.19 6.18
CA PHE A 176 -6.99 -4.57 4.78
C PHE A 176 -8.27 -4.39 3.97
N ASN A 177 -9.44 -4.70 4.52
CA ASN A 177 -10.72 -4.48 3.84
C ASN A 177 -10.94 -2.99 3.53
N ALA A 178 -10.63 -2.10 4.46
CA ALA A 178 -10.71 -0.66 4.26
C ALA A 178 -9.67 -0.17 3.23
N LEU A 179 -8.43 -0.62 3.34
CA LEU A 179 -7.35 -0.31 2.39
C LEU A 179 -7.70 -0.79 0.97
N ARG A 180 -8.25 -1.98 0.83
CA ARG A 180 -8.73 -2.50 -0.46
C ARG A 180 -9.83 -1.61 -1.05
N GLY A 181 -10.78 -1.14 -0.23
CA GLY A 181 -11.81 -0.19 -0.66
C GLY A 181 -11.20 1.10 -1.19
N TYR A 182 -10.18 1.62 -0.54
CA TYR A 182 -9.42 2.78 -0.98
C TYR A 182 -8.69 2.52 -2.31
N ILE A 183 -7.93 1.42 -2.43
CA ILE A 183 -7.21 1.04 -3.65
C ILE A 183 -8.15 0.93 -4.86
N LEU A 184 -9.35 0.37 -4.68
CA LEU A 184 -10.32 0.22 -5.75
C LEU A 184 -10.88 1.55 -6.27
N ALA A 185 -10.79 2.62 -5.50
CA ALA A 185 -11.23 3.96 -5.86
C ALA A 185 -10.13 4.82 -6.51
N LEU A 186 -8.87 4.39 -6.49
CA LEU A 186 -7.77 5.13 -7.12
C LEU A 186 -7.83 4.97 -8.65
N GLU A 187 -7.55 6.06 -9.35
CA GLU A 187 -7.74 6.14 -10.81
C GLU A 187 -6.42 6.16 -11.60
N THR A 188 -5.30 6.41 -10.94
CA THR A 188 -3.99 6.53 -11.60
C THR A 188 -2.98 5.49 -11.12
N VAL A 189 -2.03 5.13 -11.97
CA VAL A 189 -0.91 4.24 -11.63
C VAL A 189 -0.04 4.87 -10.53
N THR A 190 0.15 6.17 -10.55
CA THR A 190 0.96 6.91 -9.57
C THR A 190 0.36 6.82 -8.17
N GLU A 191 -0.96 7.05 -8.04
CA GLU A 191 -1.65 6.88 -6.75
C GLU A 191 -1.55 5.44 -6.23
N LEU A 192 -1.79 4.45 -7.12
CA LEU A 192 -1.71 3.03 -6.75
C LEU A 192 -0.33 2.62 -6.25
N ARG A 193 0.74 3.11 -6.90
CA ARG A 193 2.13 2.86 -6.48
C ARG A 193 2.51 3.54 -5.17
N GLY A 194 1.79 4.60 -4.80
CA GLY A 194 1.95 5.28 -3.51
C GLY A 194 1.34 4.53 -2.32
N VAL A 195 0.56 3.46 -2.57
CA VAL A 195 -0.09 2.70 -1.49
C VAL A 195 0.92 1.82 -0.77
N THR A 196 0.96 1.96 0.55
CA THR A 196 1.79 1.13 1.44
C THR A 196 0.94 0.54 2.56
N TYR A 197 1.29 -0.68 3.00
CA TYR A 197 0.61 -1.27 4.16
C TYR A 197 0.97 -0.52 5.43
N GLY A 198 -0.02 -0.21 6.26
CA GLY A 198 0.15 0.60 7.47
C GLY A 198 -0.05 2.10 7.26
N MET A 199 -0.31 2.56 6.02
CA MET A 199 -0.64 3.96 5.77
C MET A 199 -1.95 4.37 6.46
N ASP A 200 -2.11 5.66 6.73
CA ASP A 200 -3.37 6.18 7.24
C ASP A 200 -4.45 6.14 6.14
N ILE A 201 -5.54 5.41 6.41
CA ILE A 201 -6.63 5.24 5.43
C ILE A 201 -7.58 6.45 5.55
N PRO A 202 -7.93 7.11 4.43
CA PRO A 202 -8.88 8.21 4.46
C PRO A 202 -10.20 7.82 5.12
N GLU A 203 -10.75 8.72 5.94
CA GLU A 203 -11.93 8.47 6.80
C GLU A 203 -13.13 7.90 6.03
N ALA A 204 -13.32 8.31 4.77
CA ALA A 204 -14.41 7.85 3.91
C ALA A 204 -14.37 6.33 3.63
N TYR A 205 -13.20 5.69 3.76
CA TYR A 205 -13.01 4.26 3.52
C TYR A 205 -12.94 3.43 4.81
N ARG A 206 -12.87 4.07 5.98
CA ARG A 206 -12.85 3.36 7.27
C ARG A 206 -14.23 2.79 7.57
N THR A 207 -14.28 1.49 7.79
CA THR A 207 -15.50 0.81 8.27
C THR A 207 -15.76 1.14 9.73
N ASP A 208 -17.01 0.97 10.21
CA ASP A 208 -17.34 1.19 11.62
C ASP A 208 -16.56 0.27 12.54
N VAL A 209 -16.27 -0.96 12.10
CA VAL A 209 -15.42 -1.91 12.84
C VAL A 209 -14.00 -1.38 12.98
N LEU A 210 -13.39 -0.89 11.89
CA LEU A 210 -12.04 -0.34 11.95
C LEU A 210 -11.98 0.90 12.85
N ARG A 211 -12.95 1.81 12.75
CA ARG A 211 -13.05 2.98 13.64
C ARG A 211 -13.10 2.59 15.12
N ALA A 212 -13.93 1.59 15.44
CA ALA A 212 -14.05 1.10 16.81
C ALA A 212 -12.73 0.49 17.32
N LEU A 213 -12.01 -0.26 16.48
CA LEU A 213 -10.73 -0.87 16.84
C LEU A 213 -9.64 0.20 17.04
N LEU A 214 -9.55 1.20 16.17
CA LEU A 214 -8.60 2.32 16.31
C LEU A 214 -8.86 3.10 17.60
N ALA A 215 -10.11 3.43 17.91
CA ALA A 215 -10.47 4.12 19.15
C ALA A 215 -10.10 3.32 20.41
N GLN A 216 -10.17 2.00 20.35
CA GLN A 216 -9.73 1.13 21.46
C GLN A 216 -8.20 1.14 21.64
N GLN A 217 -7.44 1.20 20.54
CA GLN A 217 -5.98 1.32 20.61
C GLN A 217 -5.55 2.64 21.22
N GLU A 218 -6.11 3.78 20.76
CA GLU A 218 -5.81 5.09 21.33
C GLU A 218 -6.08 5.17 22.85
N THR A 219 -7.18 4.56 23.31
CA THR A 219 -7.51 4.54 24.74
C THR A 219 -6.55 3.65 25.56
N ALA A 220 -6.04 2.57 24.96
CA ALA A 220 -5.08 1.69 25.61
C ALA A 220 -3.69 2.34 25.72
N ASP A 221 -3.25 3.06 24.71
CA ASP A 221 -1.96 3.77 24.67
C ASP A 221 -1.93 4.92 25.70
N VAL A 222 -3.03 5.68 25.79
CA VAL A 222 -3.18 6.76 26.80
C VAL A 222 -3.19 6.22 28.24
N ALA A 223 -3.68 5.00 28.46
CA ALA A 223 -3.71 4.38 29.78
C ALA A 223 -2.36 3.74 30.21
N ALA A 224 -1.43 3.60 29.26
CA ALA A 224 -0.10 3.01 29.47
C ALA A 224 1.01 4.08 29.74
N GLU A 225 0.71 5.36 29.45
CA GLU A 225 1.55 6.53 29.79
C GLU A 225 1.26 7.04 31.20
#